data_9d9c4a8a9cc2bef3109b1dfa26483801
#
_entry.id   9d9c4a8a9cc2bef3109b1dfa26483801
#
_cell.length_a   1.000
_cell.length_b   1.000
_cell.length_c   1.000
_cell.angle_alpha   90.00
_cell.angle_beta   90.00
_cell.angle_gamma   90.00
#
_symmetry.space_group_name_H-M   'P 1'
#
loop_
_entity.id
_entity.type
_entity.pdbx_description
1 polymer ?
#
loop_
_entity_poly.entity_id
_entity_poly.type
_entity_poly.pdbx_seq_one_letter_code
_entity_poly.pdbx_strand_id
1 'polypeptide(L)'
;MNPYEILLDNAYNDGMLVKEKPLQGSDGRIKGNKIAIREDMTIPEKTCALAEELGHHETSVGNILDMTSAVNRKQEHQARLHGYNRLIGLIGLVNAYEHGCQSRYEIAEYLEVTEEFLEECIECYRNKYG
;
A
#
# COMPACT_ATOMS: atom_id res chain seq x y z
N MET A 1 16.48 -7.62 3.09
CA MET A 1 15.20 -7.73 2.35
C MET A 1 14.66 -6.33 2.07
N ASN A 2 14.16 -6.10 0.85
CA ASN A 2 13.47 -4.86 0.55
C ASN A 2 12.02 -4.91 1.06
N PRO A 3 11.31 -3.76 1.10
CA PRO A 3 9.93 -3.75 1.58
C PRO A 3 8.99 -4.70 0.82
N TYR A 4 9.21 -4.89 -0.48
CA TYR A 4 8.39 -5.81 -1.27
C TYR A 4 8.53 -7.25 -0.75
N GLU A 5 9.75 -7.69 -0.53
CA GLU A 5 10.02 -9.03 -0.01
C GLU A 5 9.44 -9.22 1.39
N ILE A 6 9.51 -8.19 2.23
CA ILE A 6 8.92 -8.22 3.57
C ILE A 6 7.40 -8.38 3.46
N LEU A 7 6.75 -7.63 2.56
CA LEU A 7 5.31 -7.75 2.35
C LEU A 7 4.92 -9.13 1.83
N LEU A 8 5.72 -9.69 0.92
CA LEU A 8 5.46 -11.05 0.41
C LEU A 8 5.51 -12.07 1.54
N ASP A 9 6.49 -11.97 2.44
CA ASP A 9 6.58 -12.85 3.61
C ASP A 9 5.39 -12.67 4.54
N ASN A 10 5.01 -11.42 4.80
CA ASN A 10 3.85 -11.13 5.64
C ASN A 10 2.58 -11.71 5.05
N ALA A 11 2.39 -11.56 3.75
CA ALA A 11 1.21 -12.10 3.05
C ALA A 11 1.18 -13.62 3.15
N TYR A 12 2.32 -14.27 2.90
CA TYR A 12 2.43 -15.72 3.00
C TYR A 12 2.08 -16.21 4.42
N ASN A 13 2.59 -15.54 5.44
CA ASN A 13 2.32 -15.90 6.83
C ASN A 13 0.84 -15.72 7.20
N ASP A 14 0.14 -14.80 6.52
CA ASP A 14 -1.29 -14.57 6.72
C ASP A 14 -2.17 -15.48 5.85
N GLY A 15 -1.56 -16.45 5.17
CA GLY A 15 -2.30 -17.39 4.32
C GLY A 15 -2.67 -16.87 2.95
N MET A 16 -2.08 -15.74 2.54
CA MET A 16 -2.34 -15.15 1.23
C MET A 16 -1.38 -15.71 0.18
N LEU A 17 -1.89 -15.93 -1.02
CA LEU A 17 -1.09 -16.34 -2.16
C LEU A 17 -0.92 -15.14 -3.10
N VAL A 18 0.32 -14.71 -3.28
CA VAL A 18 0.64 -13.56 -4.14
C VAL A 18 1.37 -14.04 -5.38
N LYS A 19 0.89 -13.63 -6.56
CA LYS A 19 1.54 -13.92 -7.84
C LYS A 19 1.62 -12.67 -8.69
N GLU A 20 2.73 -12.52 -9.41
CA GLU A 20 2.86 -11.49 -10.42
C GLU A 20 2.28 -12.00 -11.74
N LYS A 21 1.48 -11.16 -12.37
CA LYS A 21 0.76 -11.53 -13.60
C LYS A 21 0.70 -10.36 -14.58
N PRO A 22 0.46 -10.61 -15.87
CA PRO A 22 0.30 -9.55 -16.86
C PRO A 22 -1.09 -8.91 -16.77
N LEU A 23 -1.33 -8.17 -15.69
CA LEU A 23 -2.61 -7.50 -15.48
C LEU A 23 -2.75 -6.31 -16.42
N GLN A 24 -3.99 -6.04 -16.84
CA GLN A 24 -4.35 -4.87 -17.62
C GLN A 24 -5.40 -4.07 -16.83
N GLY A 25 -5.25 -2.75 -16.82
CA GLY A 25 -6.22 -1.86 -16.21
C GLY A 25 -6.11 -1.70 -14.69
N SER A 26 -5.24 -2.46 -14.04
CA SER A 26 -5.00 -2.30 -12.60
C SER A 26 -3.60 -2.79 -12.24
N ASP A 27 -3.05 -2.26 -11.15
CA ASP A 27 -1.74 -2.66 -10.66
C ASP A 27 -1.82 -3.90 -9.76
N GLY A 28 -2.98 -4.14 -9.17
CA GLY A 28 -3.20 -5.29 -8.31
C GLY A 28 -4.67 -5.67 -8.24
N ARG A 29 -4.93 -6.91 -7.88
CA ARG A 29 -6.28 -7.45 -7.68
C ARG A 29 -6.25 -8.44 -6.54
N ILE A 30 -7.35 -8.47 -5.78
CA ILE A 30 -7.52 -9.43 -4.71
C ILE A 30 -8.84 -10.18 -4.89
N LYS A 31 -8.79 -11.49 -4.67
CA LYS A 31 -9.98 -12.34 -4.66
C LYS A 31 -9.79 -13.45 -3.63
N GLY A 32 -10.55 -13.38 -2.55
CA GLY A 32 -10.38 -14.32 -1.45
C GLY A 32 -8.99 -14.18 -0.84
N ASN A 33 -8.24 -15.28 -0.82
CA ASN A 33 -6.86 -15.30 -0.31
C ASN A 33 -5.80 -15.18 -1.41
N LYS A 34 -6.20 -14.76 -2.62
CA LYS A 34 -5.29 -14.65 -3.75
C LYS A 34 -5.13 -13.20 -4.16
N ILE A 35 -3.88 -12.79 -4.31
CA ILE A 35 -3.51 -11.45 -4.79
C ILE A 35 -2.70 -11.60 -6.06
N ALA A 36 -3.06 -10.84 -7.09
CA ALA A 36 -2.27 -10.72 -8.32
C ALA A 36 -1.68 -9.32 -8.37
N ILE A 37 -0.38 -9.23 -8.67
CA ILE A 37 0.33 -7.96 -8.82
C ILE A 37 0.83 -7.90 -10.26
N ARG A 38 0.68 -6.73 -10.86
CA ARG A 38 1.13 -6.51 -12.24
C ARG A 38 2.63 -6.68 -12.35
N GLU A 39 3.07 -7.51 -13.29
CA GLU A 39 4.48 -7.91 -13.36
C GLU A 39 5.41 -6.87 -14.00
N ASP A 40 4.89 -6.00 -14.86
CA ASP A 40 5.70 -5.03 -15.61
C ASP A 40 5.80 -3.66 -14.90
N MET A 41 6.03 -3.68 -13.60
CA MET A 41 6.19 -2.47 -12.79
C MET A 41 7.54 -2.49 -12.08
N THR A 42 7.96 -1.32 -11.59
CA THR A 42 9.14 -1.22 -10.73
C THR A 42 8.87 -1.88 -9.38
N ILE A 43 9.92 -2.18 -8.64
CA ILE A 43 9.77 -2.76 -7.29
C ILE A 43 8.99 -1.81 -6.35
N PRO A 44 9.28 -0.49 -6.30
CA PRO A 44 8.45 0.40 -5.47
C PRO A 44 6.97 0.42 -5.88
N GLU A 45 6.67 0.36 -7.18
CA GLU A 45 5.28 0.28 -7.64
C GLU A 45 4.60 -1.01 -7.18
N LYS A 46 5.30 -2.14 -7.30
CA LYS A 46 4.78 -3.43 -6.82
C LYS A 46 4.57 -3.42 -5.30
N THR A 47 5.50 -2.80 -4.57
CA THR A 47 5.40 -2.67 -3.11
C THR A 47 4.13 -1.92 -2.72
N CYS A 48 3.88 -0.78 -3.35
CA CYS A 48 2.69 0.02 -3.06
C CYS A 48 1.40 -0.70 -3.45
N ALA A 49 1.40 -1.38 -4.62
CA ALA A 49 0.23 -2.15 -5.05
C ALA A 49 -0.08 -3.28 -4.07
N LEU A 50 0.95 -4.02 -3.62
CA LEU A 50 0.76 -5.11 -2.67
C LEU A 50 0.26 -4.59 -1.32
N ALA A 51 0.80 -3.48 -0.83
CA ALA A 51 0.35 -2.88 0.42
C ALA A 51 -1.12 -2.49 0.34
N GLU A 52 -1.56 -1.93 -0.80
CA GLU A 52 -2.97 -1.57 -1.00
C GLU A 52 -3.87 -2.81 -0.99
N GLU A 53 -3.47 -3.88 -1.68
CA GLU A 53 -4.26 -5.11 -1.70
C GLU A 53 -4.32 -5.77 -0.32
N LEU A 54 -3.22 -5.77 0.43
CA LEU A 54 -3.22 -6.25 1.81
C LEU A 54 -4.10 -5.37 2.69
N GLY A 55 -4.12 -4.06 2.42
CA GLY A 55 -5.02 -3.13 3.10
C GLY A 55 -6.48 -3.48 2.86
N HIS A 56 -6.84 -3.82 1.61
CA HIS A 56 -8.19 -4.30 1.28
C HIS A 56 -8.53 -5.57 2.06
N HIS A 57 -7.60 -6.50 2.12
CA HIS A 57 -7.81 -7.75 2.86
C HIS A 57 -8.06 -7.50 4.35
N GLU A 58 -7.24 -6.63 4.96
CA GLU A 58 -7.30 -6.36 6.40
C GLU A 58 -8.52 -5.52 6.80
N THR A 59 -9.00 -4.67 5.92
CA THR A 59 -10.09 -3.72 6.24
C THR A 59 -11.45 -4.15 5.70
N SER A 60 -11.51 -5.16 4.83
CA SER A 60 -12.78 -5.68 4.33
C SER A 60 -13.43 -6.55 5.39
N VAL A 61 -14.62 -6.16 5.84
CA VAL A 61 -15.37 -6.89 6.85
C VAL A 61 -16.66 -7.39 6.23
N GLY A 62 -16.78 -8.70 6.11
CA GLY A 62 -17.99 -9.33 5.63
C GLY A 62 -18.18 -9.22 4.12
N ASN A 63 -19.37 -9.64 3.67
CA ASN A 63 -19.72 -9.65 2.26
C ASN A 63 -20.37 -8.31 1.90
N ILE A 64 -19.70 -7.54 1.07
CA ILE A 64 -20.03 -6.15 0.80
C ILE A 64 -20.68 -5.96 -0.56
N LEU A 65 -21.49 -6.88 -0.99
CA LEU A 65 -22.13 -6.83 -2.31
C LEU A 65 -23.11 -5.68 -2.49
N ASP A 66 -23.62 -5.09 -1.41
CA ASP A 66 -24.65 -4.06 -1.46
C ASP A 66 -24.16 -2.69 -1.00
N MET A 67 -22.90 -2.37 -1.19
CA MET A 67 -22.37 -1.11 -0.70
C MET A 67 -22.74 0.09 -1.55
N THR A 68 -23.13 1.16 -0.87
CA THR A 68 -23.30 2.47 -1.52
C THR A 68 -21.93 3.01 -1.92
N SER A 69 -21.90 3.95 -2.86
CA SER A 69 -20.65 4.59 -3.27
C SER A 69 -19.91 5.26 -2.10
N ALA A 70 -20.67 5.81 -1.14
CA ALA A 70 -20.06 6.43 0.05
C ALA A 70 -19.35 5.41 0.93
N VAL A 71 -19.94 4.22 1.12
CA VAL A 71 -19.32 3.14 1.90
C VAL A 71 -18.09 2.61 1.18
N ASN A 72 -18.17 2.45 -0.15
CA ASN A 72 -17.01 2.02 -0.95
C ASN A 72 -15.84 2.98 -0.83
N ARG A 73 -16.11 4.29 -0.90
CA ARG A 73 -15.06 5.30 -0.75
C ARG A 73 -14.42 5.27 0.63
N LYS A 74 -15.22 5.08 1.66
CA LYS A 74 -14.72 4.95 3.04
C LYS A 74 -13.81 3.73 3.17
N GLN A 75 -14.19 2.60 2.61
CA GLN A 75 -13.38 1.38 2.65
C GLN A 75 -12.10 1.53 1.85
N GLU A 76 -12.16 2.16 0.66
CA GLU A 76 -10.96 2.46 -0.12
C GLU A 76 -9.99 3.33 0.68
N HIS A 77 -10.52 4.36 1.34
CA HIS A 77 -9.70 5.23 2.18
C HIS A 77 -9.04 4.45 3.32
N GLN A 78 -9.79 3.58 3.99
CA GLN A 78 -9.26 2.77 5.08
C GLN A 78 -8.19 1.79 4.60
N ALA A 79 -8.40 1.17 3.43
CA ALA A 79 -7.41 0.28 2.83
C ALA A 79 -6.12 1.01 2.51
N ARG A 80 -6.22 2.20 1.94
CA ARG A 80 -5.05 3.03 1.63
C ARG A 80 -4.33 3.48 2.89
N LEU A 81 -5.07 3.92 3.90
CA LEU A 81 -4.49 4.32 5.18
C LEU A 81 -3.72 3.15 5.81
N HIS A 82 -4.27 1.95 5.73
CA HIS A 82 -3.60 0.75 6.21
C HIS A 82 -2.26 0.55 5.48
N GLY A 83 -2.26 0.75 4.15
CA GLY A 83 -1.05 0.65 3.34
C GLY A 83 -0.02 1.71 3.71
N TYR A 84 -0.45 2.96 3.90
CA TYR A 84 0.46 4.04 4.31
C TYR A 84 1.09 3.73 5.66
N ASN A 85 0.31 3.28 6.63
CA ASN A 85 0.80 2.96 7.96
C ASN A 85 1.75 1.76 7.93
N ARG A 86 1.50 0.79 7.05
CA ARG A 86 2.34 -0.39 6.92
C ARG A 86 3.70 -0.07 6.32
N LEU A 87 3.73 0.75 5.25
CA LEU A 87 4.96 1.04 4.52
C LEU A 87 5.72 2.25 5.04
N ILE A 88 5.03 3.24 5.57
CA ILE A 88 5.64 4.51 5.96
C ILE A 88 5.46 4.75 7.46
N GLY A 89 4.23 5.05 7.88
CA GLY A 89 3.95 5.46 9.23
C GLY A 89 4.58 6.81 9.57
N LEU A 90 4.19 7.39 10.67
CA LEU A 90 4.82 8.62 11.14
C LEU A 90 6.30 8.40 11.44
N ILE A 91 6.64 7.22 11.97
CA ILE A 91 8.04 6.89 12.28
C ILE A 91 8.89 6.78 11.01
N GLY A 92 8.32 6.31 9.90
CA GLY A 92 9.03 6.27 8.63
C GLY A 92 9.40 7.67 8.14
N LEU A 93 8.50 8.63 8.28
CA LEU A 93 8.76 10.02 7.91
C LEU A 93 9.84 10.63 8.81
N VAL A 94 9.78 10.36 10.12
CA VAL A 94 10.80 10.82 11.07
C VAL A 94 12.17 10.23 10.71
N ASN A 95 12.22 8.94 10.43
CA ASN A 95 13.47 8.27 10.07
C ASN A 95 14.07 8.85 8.79
N ALA A 96 13.24 9.15 7.79
CA ALA A 96 13.71 9.76 6.55
C ALA A 96 14.30 11.15 6.81
N TYR A 97 13.63 11.95 7.64
CA TYR A 97 14.11 13.27 8.03
C TYR A 97 15.47 13.16 8.75
N GLU A 98 15.59 12.26 9.71
CA GLU A 98 16.82 12.05 10.47
C GLU A 98 17.95 11.52 9.59
N HIS A 99 17.62 10.77 8.54
CA HIS A 99 18.59 10.28 7.56
C HIS A 99 19.16 11.42 6.71
N GLY A 100 18.49 12.56 6.67
CA GLY A 100 18.94 13.72 5.91
C GLY A 100 18.20 13.95 4.60
N CYS A 101 17.08 13.27 4.38
CA CYS A 101 16.27 13.50 3.18
C CYS A 101 15.71 14.92 3.18
N GLN A 102 15.89 15.64 2.05
CA GLN A 102 15.49 17.03 1.93
C GLN A 102 14.35 17.25 0.92
N SER A 103 13.96 16.23 0.19
CA SER A 103 12.90 16.33 -0.81
C SER A 103 12.00 15.11 -0.73
N ARG A 104 10.81 15.22 -1.32
CA ARG A 104 9.90 14.09 -1.41
C ARG A 104 10.49 12.94 -2.23
N TYR A 105 11.24 13.29 -3.28
CA TYR A 105 11.94 12.31 -4.08
C TYR A 105 12.92 11.48 -3.22
N GLU A 106 13.73 12.16 -2.41
CA GLU A 106 14.69 11.50 -1.53
C GLU A 106 13.99 10.63 -0.48
N ILE A 107 12.88 11.12 0.08
CA ILE A 107 12.10 10.36 1.06
C ILE A 107 11.53 9.10 0.41
N ALA A 108 10.95 9.23 -0.79
CA ALA A 108 10.39 8.09 -1.50
C ALA A 108 11.46 7.04 -1.82
N GLU A 109 12.64 7.47 -2.25
CA GLU A 109 13.75 6.55 -2.48
C GLU A 109 14.22 5.86 -1.21
N TYR A 110 14.35 6.62 -0.13
CA TYR A 110 14.75 6.07 1.16
C TYR A 110 13.77 5.01 1.67
N LEU A 111 12.46 5.28 1.52
CA LEU A 111 11.40 4.36 1.96
C LEU A 111 11.08 3.28 0.92
N GLU A 112 11.63 3.40 -0.28
CA GLU A 112 11.41 2.46 -1.40
C GLU A 112 9.94 2.36 -1.79
N VAL A 113 9.27 3.50 -1.82
CA VAL A 113 7.90 3.66 -2.31
C VAL A 113 7.88 4.64 -3.48
N THR A 114 6.75 4.74 -4.18
CA THR A 114 6.62 5.74 -5.25
C THR A 114 6.40 7.13 -4.65
N GLU A 115 6.78 8.17 -5.39
CA GLU A 115 6.51 9.54 -4.95
C GLU A 115 5.01 9.80 -4.81
N GLU A 116 4.20 9.24 -5.72
CA GLU A 116 2.75 9.37 -5.67
C GLU A 116 2.19 8.80 -4.38
N PHE A 117 2.62 7.60 -4.02
CA PHE A 117 2.19 6.94 -2.78
C PHE A 117 2.58 7.79 -1.56
N LEU A 118 3.80 8.31 -1.55
CA LEU A 118 4.28 9.18 -0.48
C LEU A 118 3.45 10.45 -0.36
N GLU A 119 3.16 11.10 -1.48
CA GLU A 119 2.36 12.35 -1.48
C GLU A 119 0.96 12.10 -0.94
N GLU A 120 0.31 11.03 -1.36
CA GLU A 120 -1.00 10.65 -0.84
C GLU A 120 -0.96 10.36 0.65
N CYS A 121 0.10 9.70 1.11
CA CYS A 121 0.32 9.41 2.53
C CYS A 121 0.46 10.71 3.33
N ILE A 122 1.28 11.64 2.87
CA ILE A 122 1.49 12.92 3.54
C ILE A 122 0.19 13.71 3.63
N GLU A 123 -0.57 13.76 2.54
CA GLU A 123 -1.85 14.45 2.51
C GLU A 123 -2.83 13.82 3.50
N CYS A 124 -2.89 12.50 3.54
CA CYS A 124 -3.73 11.77 4.47
C CYS A 124 -3.36 12.08 5.92
N TYR A 125 -2.07 12.10 6.23
CA TYR A 125 -1.60 12.39 7.59
C TYR A 125 -1.83 13.84 7.99
N ARG A 126 -1.73 14.78 7.07
CA ARG A 126 -2.08 16.17 7.34
C ARG A 126 -3.54 16.31 7.74
N ASN A 127 -4.41 15.65 7.01
CA ASN A 127 -5.85 15.70 7.30
C ASN A 127 -6.19 15.04 8.63
N LYS A 128 -5.42 14.04 9.03
CA LYS A 128 -5.68 13.29 10.26
C LYS A 128 -5.04 13.91 11.49
N TYR A 129 -3.82 14.42 11.36
CA TYR A 129 -3.00 14.88 12.49
C TYR A 129 -2.71 16.37 12.48
N GLY A 130 -2.93 17.00 11.36
CA GLY A 130 -2.60 18.38 11.17
C GLY A 130 -3.61 19.40 11.57
#